data_4f6906f5994ab42b6d32851c7511642c
#
_entry.id   4f6906f5994ab42b6d32851c7511642c
#
_cell.length_a   1.000
_cell.length_b   1.000
_cell.length_c   1.000
_cell.angle_alpha   90.00
_cell.angle_beta   90.00
_cell.angle_gamma   90.00
#
_symmetry.space_group_name_H-M   'P 1'
#
loop_
_entity.id
_entity.type
_entity.pdbx_description
1 polymer ?
#
loop_
_entity_poly.entity_id
_entity_poly.type
_entity_poly.pdbx_seq_one_letter_code
_entity_poly.pdbx_strand_id
1 'polypeptide(L)'
;ETVIFDKVVWATGRSPNTKNLNLENTNVTMDSWGQIEVDEYENTKDPHIFALGDVTGKLLLTPVAIAAGRKLAHRIFNKEKNSKLDYNFVPSVIFSHPPIGTVGYSEEAAINKWGKENIKVYKSQFINMFFSPLPQDKKQKTLFKIICQGPEENVVGLHGIGLGVDEMIQGFAVAMKMGATKADLDSTVAIHPTASEEFVTMR
;
A
#
# COMPACT_ATOMS: atom_id res chain seq x y z
N GLU A 1 -19.15 30.18 12.69
CA GLU A 1 -19.28 30.80 11.35
C GLU A 1 -20.09 29.85 10.46
N THR A 2 -21.11 30.37 9.79
CA THR A 2 -21.96 29.57 8.87
C THR A 2 -21.48 29.86 7.46
N VAL A 3 -21.08 28.80 6.73
CA VAL A 3 -20.66 28.89 5.32
C VAL A 3 -21.69 28.18 4.45
N ILE A 4 -22.09 28.80 3.35
CA ILE A 4 -23.08 28.26 2.41
C ILE A 4 -22.33 27.66 1.21
N PHE A 5 -22.70 26.43 0.84
CA PHE A 5 -22.16 25.71 -0.32
C PHE A 5 -23.29 25.29 -1.26
N ASP A 6 -23.02 25.26 -2.56
CA ASP A 6 -24.00 24.82 -3.56
C ASP A 6 -24.22 23.31 -3.53
N LYS A 7 -23.19 22.53 -3.17
CA LYS A 7 -23.23 21.06 -3.09
C LYS A 7 -22.31 20.54 -2.00
N VAL A 8 -22.68 19.40 -1.43
CA VAL A 8 -21.87 18.67 -0.44
C VAL A 8 -21.53 17.29 -1.00
N VAL A 9 -20.25 16.91 -0.94
CA VAL A 9 -19.77 15.56 -1.25
C VAL A 9 -19.53 14.82 0.06
N TRP A 10 -20.24 13.70 0.26
CA TRP A 10 -20.09 12.85 1.42
C TRP A 10 -19.19 11.66 1.07
N ALA A 11 -17.95 11.67 1.55
CA ALA A 11 -16.92 10.67 1.24
C ALA A 11 -16.20 10.19 2.51
N THR A 12 -16.95 9.88 3.58
CA THR A 12 -16.46 9.62 4.93
C THR A 12 -16.12 8.15 5.21
N GLY A 13 -16.00 7.32 4.18
CA GLY A 13 -15.66 5.90 4.31
C GLY A 13 -16.79 4.95 3.92
N ARG A 14 -16.66 3.70 4.34
CA ARG A 14 -17.56 2.60 4.02
C ARG A 14 -17.83 1.76 5.27
N SER A 15 -19.00 1.14 5.34
CA SER A 15 -19.32 0.08 6.30
C SER A 15 -19.52 -1.24 5.56
N PRO A 16 -19.18 -2.39 6.18
CA PRO A 16 -19.42 -3.70 5.59
C PRO A 16 -20.91 -3.91 5.28
N ASN A 17 -21.23 -4.49 4.14
CA ASN A 17 -22.61 -4.81 3.78
C ASN A 17 -22.95 -6.24 4.23
N THR A 18 -22.94 -6.46 5.55
CA THR A 18 -23.21 -7.76 6.19
C THR A 18 -24.63 -7.91 6.68
N LYS A 19 -25.42 -6.83 6.66
CA LYS A 19 -26.82 -6.86 7.06
C LYS A 19 -27.62 -7.82 6.17
N ASN A 20 -28.53 -8.59 6.76
CA ASN A 20 -29.39 -9.56 6.08
C ASN A 20 -28.68 -10.79 5.48
N LEU A 21 -27.44 -11.07 5.86
CA LEU A 21 -26.78 -12.33 5.53
C LEU A 21 -27.14 -13.46 6.50
N ASN A 22 -27.91 -13.16 7.53
CA ASN A 22 -28.33 -14.10 8.59
C ASN A 22 -27.13 -14.81 9.25
N LEU A 23 -26.04 -14.07 9.46
CA LEU A 23 -24.80 -14.62 10.02
C LEU A 23 -24.97 -15.13 11.45
N GLU A 24 -26.00 -14.69 12.15
CA GLU A 24 -26.41 -15.20 13.46
C GLU A 24 -26.79 -16.68 13.46
N ASN A 25 -27.08 -17.28 12.29
CA ASN A 25 -27.33 -18.71 12.12
C ASN A 25 -26.07 -19.51 11.80
N THR A 26 -24.89 -18.89 11.89
CA THR A 26 -23.58 -19.48 11.59
C THR A 26 -22.61 -19.25 12.74
N ASN A 27 -21.41 -19.83 12.66
CA ASN A 27 -20.34 -19.55 13.60
C ASN A 27 -19.46 -18.35 13.18
N VAL A 28 -19.85 -17.59 12.16
CA VAL A 28 -19.11 -16.41 11.70
C VAL A 28 -19.17 -15.32 12.77
N THR A 29 -18.01 -14.76 13.11
CA THR A 29 -17.89 -13.62 14.02
C THR A 29 -17.55 -12.34 13.28
N MET A 30 -18.01 -11.22 13.83
CA MET A 30 -17.73 -9.88 13.32
C MET A 30 -17.09 -9.04 14.42
N ASP A 31 -16.25 -8.09 14.02
CA ASP A 31 -15.72 -7.09 14.92
C ASP A 31 -16.76 -5.99 15.25
N SER A 32 -16.37 -5.00 16.05
CA SER A 32 -17.23 -3.87 16.44
C SER A 32 -17.62 -2.96 15.26
N TRP A 33 -16.95 -3.06 14.11
CA TRP A 33 -17.25 -2.32 12.88
C TRP A 33 -18.15 -3.11 11.93
N GLY A 34 -18.50 -4.35 12.27
CA GLY A 34 -19.28 -5.27 11.45
C GLY A 34 -18.46 -5.95 10.34
N GLN A 35 -17.14 -5.93 10.43
CA GLN A 35 -16.24 -6.64 9.53
C GLN A 35 -16.16 -8.11 9.93
N ILE A 36 -16.14 -9.02 8.96
CA ILE A 36 -16.03 -10.46 9.23
C ILE A 36 -14.61 -10.81 9.64
N GLU A 37 -14.45 -11.41 10.81
CA GLU A 37 -13.16 -11.87 11.32
C GLU A 37 -12.70 -13.13 10.58
N VAL A 38 -11.45 -13.10 10.10
CA VAL A 38 -10.81 -14.21 9.40
C VAL A 38 -9.35 -14.35 9.81
N ASP A 39 -8.83 -15.56 9.66
CA ASP A 39 -7.42 -15.85 9.84
C ASP A 39 -6.57 -15.41 8.61
N GLU A 40 -5.29 -15.78 8.58
CA GLU A 40 -4.37 -15.49 7.47
C GLU A 40 -4.68 -16.28 6.18
N TYR A 41 -5.56 -17.27 6.25
CA TYR A 41 -6.02 -18.12 5.15
C TYR A 41 -7.44 -17.77 4.68
N GLU A 42 -8.01 -16.66 5.15
CA GLU A 42 -9.37 -16.21 4.86
C GLU A 42 -10.46 -17.16 5.42
N ASN A 43 -10.14 -17.99 6.41
CA ASN A 43 -11.12 -18.82 7.10
C ASN A 43 -11.85 -18.00 8.15
N THR A 44 -13.17 -18.15 8.22
CA THR A 44 -13.96 -17.70 9.37
C THR A 44 -13.94 -18.76 10.48
N LYS A 45 -14.64 -18.50 11.60
CA LYS A 45 -14.86 -19.54 12.62
C LYS A 45 -15.82 -20.65 12.17
N ASP A 46 -16.58 -20.41 11.10
CA ASP A 46 -17.40 -21.46 10.48
C ASP A 46 -16.56 -22.21 9.43
N PRO A 47 -16.42 -23.54 9.52
CA PRO A 47 -15.53 -24.31 8.66
C PRO A 47 -15.97 -24.35 7.19
N HIS A 48 -17.21 -23.94 6.90
CA HIS A 48 -17.79 -23.95 5.56
C HIS A 48 -17.91 -22.55 4.95
N ILE A 49 -17.56 -21.50 5.71
CA ILE A 49 -17.72 -20.11 5.30
C ILE A 49 -16.35 -19.43 5.28
N PHE A 50 -16.02 -18.81 4.17
CA PHE A 50 -14.82 -18.01 3.97
C PHE A 50 -15.21 -16.57 3.68
N ALA A 51 -14.39 -15.61 4.13
CA ALA A 51 -14.60 -14.21 3.80
C ALA A 51 -13.29 -13.56 3.35
N LEU A 52 -13.36 -12.71 2.34
CA LEU A 52 -12.22 -12.01 1.78
C LEU A 52 -12.60 -10.64 1.21
N GLY A 53 -11.61 -9.82 0.92
CA GLY A 53 -11.81 -8.48 0.39
C GLY A 53 -12.34 -7.49 1.43
N ASP A 54 -13.05 -6.48 0.97
CA ASP A 54 -13.46 -5.32 1.77
C ASP A 54 -14.26 -5.69 3.02
N VAL A 55 -15.02 -6.76 2.98
CA VAL A 55 -15.85 -7.23 4.11
C VAL A 55 -15.03 -7.64 5.33
N THR A 56 -13.73 -7.96 5.14
CA THR A 56 -12.82 -8.34 6.24
C THR A 56 -12.05 -7.15 6.83
N GLY A 57 -12.14 -5.98 6.21
CA GLY A 57 -11.46 -4.76 6.66
C GLY A 57 -9.94 -4.74 6.55
N LYS A 58 -9.30 -5.79 5.97
CA LYS A 58 -7.83 -5.87 5.88
C LYS A 58 -7.25 -4.76 4.99
N LEU A 59 -7.44 -4.84 3.68
CA LEU A 59 -7.04 -3.81 2.70
C LEU A 59 -8.16 -3.65 1.67
N LEU A 60 -8.75 -2.46 1.62
CA LEU A 60 -9.92 -2.16 0.80
C LEU A 60 -9.51 -1.80 -0.64
N LEU A 61 -8.91 -2.77 -1.35
CA LEU A 61 -8.41 -2.63 -2.71
C LEU A 61 -8.91 -3.79 -3.56
N THR A 62 -9.54 -3.50 -4.69
CA THR A 62 -10.06 -4.51 -5.63
C THR A 62 -9.01 -5.57 -6.03
N PRO A 63 -7.76 -5.20 -6.41
CA PRO A 63 -6.73 -6.19 -6.74
C PRO A 63 -6.38 -7.13 -5.57
N VAL A 64 -6.45 -6.64 -4.33
CA VAL A 64 -6.22 -7.45 -3.12
C VAL A 64 -7.31 -8.49 -2.96
N ALA A 65 -8.59 -8.10 -3.11
CA ALA A 65 -9.71 -9.03 -3.04
C ALA A 65 -9.60 -10.13 -4.12
N ILE A 66 -9.23 -9.75 -5.36
CA ILE A 66 -9.02 -10.70 -6.47
C ILE A 66 -7.87 -11.66 -6.14
N ALA A 67 -6.75 -11.15 -5.64
CA ALA A 67 -5.59 -11.98 -5.30
C ALA A 67 -5.90 -12.95 -4.15
N ALA A 68 -6.58 -12.48 -3.09
CA ALA A 68 -7.03 -13.31 -1.98
C ALA A 68 -7.97 -14.43 -2.46
N GLY A 69 -8.95 -14.09 -3.31
CA GLY A 69 -9.88 -15.06 -3.88
C GLY A 69 -9.19 -16.14 -4.72
N ARG A 70 -8.21 -15.77 -5.54
CA ARG A 70 -7.40 -16.74 -6.29
C ARG A 70 -6.63 -17.69 -5.37
N LYS A 71 -5.99 -17.16 -4.32
CA LYS A 71 -5.25 -17.99 -3.34
C LYS A 71 -6.19 -18.93 -2.58
N LEU A 72 -7.36 -18.45 -2.18
CA LEU A 72 -8.39 -19.27 -1.55
C LEU A 72 -8.87 -20.40 -2.50
N ALA A 73 -9.16 -20.09 -3.75
CA ALA A 73 -9.57 -21.08 -4.76
C ALA A 73 -8.47 -22.14 -4.99
N HIS A 74 -7.20 -21.75 -5.10
CA HIS A 74 -6.07 -22.68 -5.22
C HIS A 74 -5.99 -23.63 -4.01
N ARG A 75 -6.20 -23.10 -2.80
CA ARG A 75 -6.19 -23.91 -1.58
C ARG A 75 -7.34 -24.93 -1.53
N ILE A 76 -8.54 -24.50 -1.87
CA ILE A 76 -9.74 -25.34 -1.76
C ILE A 76 -9.79 -26.39 -2.90
N PHE A 77 -9.52 -25.97 -4.14
CA PHE A 77 -9.76 -26.78 -5.32
C PHE A 77 -8.50 -27.42 -5.90
N ASN A 78 -7.32 -26.80 -5.77
CA ASN A 78 -6.07 -27.30 -6.35
C ASN A 78 -5.17 -28.03 -5.33
N LYS A 79 -5.64 -28.26 -4.09
CA LYS A 79 -4.91 -28.92 -3.01
C LYS A 79 -3.62 -28.21 -2.59
N GLU A 80 -3.48 -26.93 -2.88
CA GLU A 80 -2.34 -26.09 -2.45
C GLU A 80 -2.54 -25.64 -1.01
N LYS A 81 -2.38 -26.52 -0.04
CA LYS A 81 -2.75 -26.33 1.38
C LYS A 81 -2.23 -25.02 2.01
N ASN A 82 -1.08 -24.54 1.56
CA ASN A 82 -0.42 -23.34 2.09
C ASN A 82 -0.67 -22.09 1.24
N SER A 83 -1.57 -22.16 0.26
CA SER A 83 -1.89 -21.01 -0.62
C SER A 83 -2.66 -19.96 0.17
N LYS A 84 -2.01 -18.82 0.44
CA LYS A 84 -2.58 -17.63 1.07
C LYS A 84 -2.01 -16.37 0.44
N LEU A 85 -2.71 -15.26 0.56
CA LEU A 85 -2.18 -13.98 0.14
C LEU A 85 -1.18 -13.45 1.18
N ASP A 86 -0.01 -13.03 0.69
CA ASP A 86 0.90 -12.21 1.48
C ASP A 86 0.49 -10.73 1.36
N TYR A 87 0.01 -10.17 2.45
CA TYR A 87 -0.43 -8.77 2.55
C TYR A 87 0.72 -7.78 2.76
N ASN A 88 1.98 -8.25 2.88
CA ASN A 88 3.12 -7.36 2.99
C ASN A 88 3.40 -6.69 1.63
N PHE A 89 3.86 -5.44 1.70
CA PHE A 89 4.29 -4.66 0.53
C PHE A 89 3.27 -4.60 -0.61
N VAL A 90 1.98 -4.46 -0.27
CA VAL A 90 0.94 -4.16 -1.25
C VAL A 90 1.03 -2.68 -1.61
N PRO A 91 1.30 -2.33 -2.88
CA PRO A 91 1.35 -0.93 -3.30
C PRO A 91 -0.06 -0.33 -3.32
N SER A 92 -0.12 0.94 -3.00
CA SER A 92 -1.38 1.70 -3.01
C SER A 92 -1.14 3.11 -3.55
N VAL A 93 -2.15 3.67 -4.22
CA VAL A 93 -2.12 5.02 -4.78
C VAL A 93 -3.35 5.79 -4.35
N ILE A 94 -3.12 7.04 -3.94
CA ILE A 94 -4.17 8.05 -3.82
C ILE A 94 -4.08 8.91 -5.09
N PHE A 95 -5.12 8.88 -5.91
CA PHE A 95 -5.20 9.59 -7.18
C PHE A 95 -5.54 11.08 -6.99
N SER A 96 -4.79 11.73 -6.10
CA SER A 96 -4.77 13.19 -5.98
C SER A 96 -3.96 13.82 -7.13
N HIS A 97 -3.90 15.14 -7.19
CA HIS A 97 -3.12 15.89 -8.15
C HIS A 97 -2.11 16.79 -7.42
N PRO A 98 -0.82 16.40 -7.33
CA PRO A 98 -0.19 15.19 -7.88
C PRO A 98 -0.59 13.91 -7.13
N PRO A 99 -0.40 12.72 -7.74
CA PRO A 99 -0.70 11.44 -7.11
C PRO A 99 0.28 11.12 -5.96
N ILE A 100 -0.21 10.33 -4.99
CA ILE A 100 0.60 9.82 -3.87
C ILE A 100 0.66 8.30 -3.99
N GLY A 101 1.86 7.76 -4.15
CA GLY A 101 2.11 6.32 -4.15
C GLY A 101 2.82 5.88 -2.87
N THR A 102 2.45 4.70 -2.37
CA THR A 102 3.00 4.14 -1.14
C THR A 102 3.09 2.63 -1.22
N VAL A 103 4.15 2.07 -0.63
CA VAL A 103 4.31 0.64 -0.40
C VAL A 103 5.11 0.41 0.87
N GLY A 104 4.70 -0.57 1.66
CA GLY A 104 5.37 -0.94 2.91
C GLY A 104 5.04 -0.04 4.09
N TYR A 105 5.96 0.04 5.05
CA TYR A 105 5.77 0.72 6.33
C TYR A 105 5.96 2.23 6.22
N SER A 106 5.10 3.00 6.88
CA SER A 106 5.40 4.40 7.15
C SER A 106 6.60 4.53 8.10
N GLU A 107 7.23 5.70 8.15
CA GLU A 107 8.35 5.98 9.06
C GLU A 107 7.96 5.71 10.52
N GLU A 108 6.77 6.15 10.93
CA GLU A 108 6.25 5.92 12.28
C GLU A 108 6.01 4.44 12.55
N ALA A 109 5.36 3.72 11.63
CA ALA A 109 5.09 2.29 11.78
C ALA A 109 6.39 1.46 11.82
N ALA A 110 7.40 1.83 11.04
CA ALA A 110 8.71 1.20 11.05
C ALA A 110 9.44 1.43 12.39
N ILE A 111 9.45 2.66 12.90
CA ILE A 111 10.04 3.01 14.21
C ILE A 111 9.34 2.25 15.33
N ASN A 112 8.01 2.20 15.32
CA ASN A 112 7.23 1.48 16.35
C ASN A 112 7.51 -0.02 16.33
N LYS A 113 7.81 -0.59 15.16
CA LYS A 113 8.06 -2.02 15.01
C LYS A 113 9.49 -2.44 15.35
N TRP A 114 10.50 -1.65 14.99
CA TRP A 114 11.90 -2.05 15.05
C TRP A 114 12.79 -1.16 15.91
N GLY A 115 12.26 -0.05 16.44
CA GLY A 115 13.05 0.97 17.17
C GLY A 115 13.69 1.98 16.22
N LYS A 116 13.81 3.22 16.70
CA LYS A 116 14.33 4.34 15.90
C LYS A 116 15.78 4.12 15.46
N GLU A 117 16.57 3.47 16.29
CA GLU A 117 17.98 3.15 16.05
C GLU A 117 18.22 2.15 14.90
N ASN A 118 17.19 1.37 14.56
CA ASN A 118 17.24 0.38 13.48
C ASN A 118 16.61 0.90 12.18
N ILE A 119 16.18 2.17 12.14
CA ILE A 119 15.53 2.76 10.98
C ILE A 119 16.37 3.90 10.42
N LYS A 120 16.63 3.84 9.13
CA LYS A 120 17.25 4.91 8.35
C LYS A 120 16.29 5.40 7.29
N VAL A 121 16.19 6.72 7.14
CA VAL A 121 15.23 7.35 6.24
C VAL A 121 15.96 8.25 5.26
N TYR A 122 15.75 8.00 3.98
CA TYR A 122 16.24 8.82 2.89
C TYR A 122 15.08 9.64 2.31
N LYS A 123 15.35 10.91 1.98
CA LYS A 123 14.35 11.83 1.44
C LYS A 123 14.95 12.64 0.30
N SER A 124 14.24 12.75 -0.81
CA SER A 124 14.57 13.65 -1.91
C SER A 124 13.39 14.58 -2.19
N GLN A 125 13.70 15.85 -2.43
CA GLN A 125 12.74 16.85 -2.89
C GLN A 125 13.31 17.55 -4.12
N PHE A 126 12.61 17.44 -5.23
CA PHE A 126 13.06 17.96 -6.51
C PHE A 126 11.89 18.49 -7.34
N ILE A 127 12.19 19.06 -8.48
CA ILE A 127 11.21 19.46 -9.51
C ILE A 127 11.39 18.50 -10.69
N ASN A 128 10.33 17.74 -11.00
CA ASN A 128 10.33 16.84 -12.15
C ASN A 128 10.63 17.62 -13.44
N MET A 129 11.46 17.03 -14.31
CA MET A 129 11.87 17.63 -15.60
C MET A 129 10.67 18.04 -16.46
N PHE A 130 9.53 17.38 -16.34
CA PHE A 130 8.27 17.76 -16.99
C PHE A 130 7.91 19.23 -16.76
N PHE A 131 8.24 19.77 -15.59
CA PHE A 131 7.95 21.16 -15.23
C PHE A 131 9.06 22.15 -15.63
N SER A 132 10.15 21.69 -16.25
CA SER A 132 11.31 22.57 -16.58
C SER A 132 10.95 23.80 -17.41
N PRO A 133 10.06 23.72 -18.45
CA PRO A 133 9.70 24.88 -19.27
C PRO A 133 8.70 25.84 -18.61
N LEU A 134 8.14 25.48 -17.43
CA LEU A 134 7.16 26.31 -16.77
C LEU A 134 7.80 27.43 -15.93
N PRO A 135 7.10 28.56 -15.73
CA PRO A 135 7.47 29.57 -14.75
C PRO A 135 7.61 28.99 -13.35
N GLN A 136 8.46 29.59 -12.52
CA GLN A 136 8.83 29.04 -11.20
C GLN A 136 7.62 28.85 -10.26
N ASP A 137 6.64 29.76 -10.32
CA ASP A 137 5.40 29.72 -9.55
C ASP A 137 4.43 28.60 -9.94
N LYS A 138 4.64 27.97 -11.11
CA LYS A 138 3.84 26.85 -11.63
C LYS A 138 4.54 25.50 -11.54
N LYS A 139 5.79 25.47 -11.08
CA LYS A 139 6.54 24.23 -10.91
C LYS A 139 6.08 23.50 -9.66
N GLN A 140 5.69 22.22 -9.83
CA GLN A 140 5.30 21.38 -8.72
C GLN A 140 6.51 20.62 -8.16
N LYS A 141 6.63 20.60 -6.84
CA LYS A 141 7.63 19.80 -6.15
C LYS A 141 7.20 18.34 -6.10
N THR A 142 8.16 17.47 -6.28
CA THR A 142 8.06 16.03 -6.05
C THR A 142 8.83 15.70 -4.78
N LEU A 143 8.29 14.83 -3.93
CA LEU A 143 8.98 14.32 -2.75
C LEU A 143 8.96 12.80 -2.78
N PHE A 144 10.14 12.22 -2.53
CA PHE A 144 10.30 10.77 -2.36
C PHE A 144 10.90 10.45 -1.01
N LYS A 145 10.53 9.29 -0.47
CA LYS A 145 11.03 8.78 0.79
C LYS A 145 11.27 7.28 0.69
N ILE A 146 12.46 6.86 1.13
CA ILE A 146 12.80 5.45 1.34
C ILE A 146 13.00 5.23 2.84
N ILE A 147 12.47 4.15 3.36
CA ILE A 147 12.62 3.71 4.76
C ILE A 147 13.35 2.38 4.74
N CYS A 148 14.49 2.33 5.39
CA CYS A 148 15.35 1.16 5.47
C CYS A 148 15.42 0.65 6.91
N GLN A 149 15.57 -0.67 7.06
CA GLN A 149 15.63 -1.37 8.32
C GLN A 149 16.91 -2.17 8.45
N GLY A 150 17.55 -2.09 9.63
CA GLY A 150 18.70 -2.88 10.03
C GLY A 150 20.01 -2.50 9.35
N PRO A 151 21.11 -3.21 9.66
CA PRO A 151 22.44 -2.90 9.14
C PRO A 151 22.58 -3.12 7.63
N GLU A 152 21.80 -4.04 7.06
CA GLU A 152 21.75 -4.32 5.62
C GLU A 152 20.89 -3.29 4.85
N GLU A 153 20.26 -2.37 5.57
CA GLU A 153 19.37 -1.36 5.02
C GLU A 153 18.29 -1.96 4.10
N ASN A 154 17.60 -3.02 4.56
CA ASN A 154 16.48 -3.60 3.82
C ASN A 154 15.38 -2.55 3.59
N VAL A 155 14.95 -2.36 2.35
CA VAL A 155 13.91 -1.39 2.00
C VAL A 155 12.56 -1.90 2.49
N VAL A 156 12.03 -1.27 3.55
CA VAL A 156 10.76 -1.67 4.19
C VAL A 156 9.61 -0.69 3.93
N GLY A 157 9.91 0.48 3.39
CA GLY A 157 8.91 1.47 2.99
C GLY A 157 9.42 2.35 1.86
N LEU A 158 8.55 2.64 0.89
CA LEU A 158 8.85 3.52 -0.24
C LEU A 158 7.60 4.33 -0.57
N HIS A 159 7.76 5.64 -0.56
CA HIS A 159 6.65 6.58 -0.68
C HIS A 159 7.03 7.75 -1.59
N GLY A 160 6.05 8.26 -2.30
CA GLY A 160 6.24 9.43 -3.14
C GLY A 160 4.98 10.23 -3.35
N ILE A 161 5.15 11.53 -3.56
CA ILE A 161 4.12 12.43 -4.07
C ILE A 161 4.70 13.18 -5.25
N GLY A 162 4.06 13.08 -6.41
CA GLY A 162 4.55 13.72 -7.63
C GLY A 162 4.04 13.04 -8.90
N LEU A 163 4.27 13.69 -10.03
CA LEU A 163 3.88 13.18 -11.34
C LEU A 163 4.57 11.82 -11.63
N GLY A 164 3.77 10.81 -12.00
CA GLY A 164 4.25 9.48 -12.38
C GLY A 164 4.49 8.53 -11.22
N VAL A 165 4.29 8.95 -9.96
CA VAL A 165 4.48 8.09 -8.78
C VAL A 165 3.53 6.89 -8.80
N ASP A 166 2.31 7.08 -9.28
CA ASP A 166 1.28 6.06 -9.47
C ASP A 166 1.74 4.89 -10.35
N GLU A 167 2.53 5.18 -11.39
CA GLU A 167 3.10 4.14 -12.26
C GLU A 167 4.39 3.53 -11.69
N MET A 168 5.26 4.37 -11.12
CA MET A 168 6.58 3.92 -10.63
C MET A 168 6.48 2.94 -9.46
N ILE A 169 5.56 3.20 -8.52
CA ILE A 169 5.48 2.46 -7.25
C ILE A 169 5.25 0.96 -7.46
N GLN A 170 4.62 0.57 -8.56
CA GLN A 170 4.37 -0.84 -8.91
C GLN A 170 5.68 -1.61 -9.09
N GLY A 171 6.65 -1.05 -9.80
CA GLY A 171 7.95 -1.68 -10.05
C GLY A 171 8.78 -1.80 -8.77
N PHE A 172 8.80 -0.76 -7.95
CA PHE A 172 9.51 -0.77 -6.67
C PHE A 172 8.87 -1.74 -5.66
N ALA A 173 7.55 -1.93 -5.70
CA ALA A 173 6.89 -2.94 -4.88
C ALA A 173 7.37 -4.37 -5.22
N VAL A 174 7.66 -4.66 -6.49
CA VAL A 174 8.25 -5.94 -6.92
C VAL A 174 9.65 -6.09 -6.32
N ALA A 175 10.51 -5.08 -6.42
CA ALA A 175 11.85 -5.11 -5.83
C ALA A 175 11.79 -5.33 -4.30
N MET A 176 10.91 -4.64 -3.59
CA MET A 176 10.72 -4.82 -2.14
C MET A 176 10.26 -6.23 -1.80
N LYS A 177 9.35 -6.83 -2.58
CA LYS A 177 8.94 -8.24 -2.37
C LYS A 177 10.08 -9.23 -2.61
N MET A 178 11.07 -8.87 -3.40
CA MET A 178 12.29 -9.65 -3.60
C MET A 178 13.34 -9.41 -2.51
N GLY A 179 13.09 -8.53 -1.56
CA GLY A 179 13.99 -8.21 -0.45
C GLY A 179 15.06 -7.18 -0.81
N ALA A 180 14.77 -6.25 -1.71
CA ALA A 180 15.73 -5.22 -2.11
C ALA A 180 16.26 -4.42 -0.92
N THR A 181 17.57 -4.18 -0.94
CA THR A 181 18.30 -3.32 0.01
C THR A 181 18.55 -1.94 -0.60
N LYS A 182 18.98 -0.99 0.24
CA LYS A 182 19.42 0.32 -0.25
C LYS A 182 20.62 0.19 -1.20
N ALA A 183 21.52 -0.77 -0.94
CA ALA A 183 22.66 -1.04 -1.81
C ALA A 183 22.24 -1.52 -3.21
N ASP A 184 21.16 -2.31 -3.32
CA ASP A 184 20.61 -2.72 -4.62
C ASP A 184 20.08 -1.52 -5.41
N LEU A 185 19.40 -0.59 -4.73
CA LEU A 185 18.96 0.65 -5.36
C LEU A 185 20.16 1.49 -5.80
N ASP A 186 21.18 1.66 -4.94
CA ASP A 186 22.37 2.48 -5.21
C ASP A 186 23.25 1.94 -6.33
N SER A 187 23.24 0.64 -6.55
CA SER A 187 23.99 -0.03 -7.64
C SER A 187 23.24 -0.03 -8.97
N THR A 188 21.96 0.31 -8.96
CA THR A 188 21.14 0.38 -10.17
C THR A 188 21.46 1.64 -10.97
N VAL A 189 21.79 1.48 -12.25
CA VAL A 189 22.06 2.62 -13.15
C VAL A 189 20.76 3.39 -13.38
N ALA A 190 20.77 4.68 -13.11
CA ALA A 190 19.62 5.55 -13.27
C ALA A 190 19.27 5.79 -14.75
N ILE A 191 17.97 5.95 -15.04
CA ILE A 191 17.51 6.46 -16.34
C ILE A 191 17.38 7.99 -16.23
N HIS A 192 18.30 8.71 -16.85
CA HIS A 192 18.28 10.18 -16.82
C HIS A 192 17.79 10.76 -18.16
N PRO A 193 16.92 11.80 -18.15
CA PRO A 193 16.29 12.41 -16.98
C PRO A 193 14.88 11.81 -16.70
N THR A 194 14.70 11.24 -15.52
CA THR A 194 13.39 10.75 -15.08
C THR A 194 13.16 11.05 -13.60
N ALA A 195 11.89 11.08 -13.15
CA ALA A 195 11.62 11.18 -11.71
C ALA A 195 12.03 9.90 -10.96
N SER A 196 11.95 8.73 -11.62
CA SER A 196 12.26 7.42 -11.03
C SER A 196 13.73 7.31 -10.59
N GLU A 197 14.65 8.03 -11.26
CA GLU A 197 16.06 8.01 -10.90
C GLU A 197 16.33 8.46 -9.46
N GLU A 198 15.50 9.33 -8.91
CA GLU A 198 15.65 9.81 -7.54
C GLU A 198 15.59 8.68 -6.50
N PHE A 199 14.84 7.60 -6.75
CA PHE A 199 14.82 6.44 -5.86
C PHE A 199 16.13 5.66 -5.84
N VAL A 200 16.95 5.73 -6.91
CA VAL A 200 18.22 5.01 -7.01
C VAL A 200 19.44 5.92 -6.83
N THR A 201 19.23 7.24 -6.76
CA THR A 201 20.33 8.22 -6.58
C THR A 201 20.33 8.88 -5.21
N MET A 202 19.31 8.67 -4.37
CA MET A 202 19.19 9.19 -3.00
C MET A 202 20.37 8.73 -2.12
N ARG A 203 21.00 9.67 -1.40
CA ARG A 203 22.14 9.40 -0.49
C ARG A 203 21.84 9.92 0.90
#